data_f902ebb9aef5843aaec912a1e309e27c
#
_entry.id   f902ebb9aef5843aaec912a1e309e27c
#
_cell.length_a   1.000
_cell.length_b   1.000
_cell.length_c   1.000
_cell.angle_alpha   90.00
_cell.angle_beta   90.00
_cell.angle_gamma   90.00
#
_symmetry.space_group_name_H-M   'P 1'
#
loop_
_entity.id
_entity.type
_entity.pdbx_description
1 polymer ?
#
loop_
_entity_poly.entity_id
_entity_poly.type
_entity_poly.pdbx_seq_one_letter_code
_entity_poly.pdbx_strand_id
1 'polypeptide(L)'
;MKSQAKVVVIGGGVVGVSALYHLAKKGWGDDIVLLEKSELTSGSTWHAAGLLPLFNMSYSVGQIHKYSVELYKNLEQETGQTVGFSQVGNLRLAMNDDRMDEYYQYAATAKTIGVDVRFLTPAEIAKLWPLCDIDGLVGGIFHPEDGYIQPADLTQALAKGARARGATIYRNTAVLGIELGSSGAWVVHTDKGDVTCDHVVAATGNYARQTGAMVGLDVPVIPVEHQYIVTEPHPELVSRKAQGLPELGVLRESDSSWYLREENGGFILGPYEKGAPACYVDGPDPRAEYELFQEDIERLAPHIEAAMARVPAFGEVGMKQVYNGAIAYTPDGNPIVGPAWDIDNFWLSEGHSFGIT
;
A
#
# COMPACT_ATOMS: atom_id res chain seq x y z
N MET A 1 -20.31 18.00 -15.19
CA MET A 1 -19.75 16.62 -15.17
C MET A 1 -20.11 15.94 -16.49
N LYS A 2 -19.27 15.01 -17.01
CA LYS A 2 -19.64 14.17 -18.16
C LYS A 2 -20.83 13.31 -17.77
N SER A 3 -21.86 13.22 -18.61
CA SER A 3 -23.00 12.31 -18.40
C SER A 3 -22.80 10.91 -19.02
N GLN A 4 -21.73 10.73 -19.80
CA GLN A 4 -21.38 9.47 -20.44
C GLN A 4 -19.88 9.24 -20.39
N ALA A 5 -19.47 7.98 -20.21
CA ALA A 5 -18.10 7.50 -20.29
C ALA A 5 -18.11 6.04 -20.76
N LYS A 6 -17.00 5.51 -21.23
CA LYS A 6 -16.86 4.05 -21.43
C LYS A 6 -16.60 3.34 -20.12
N VAL A 7 -15.75 3.92 -19.29
CA VAL A 7 -15.42 3.35 -17.98
C VAL A 7 -15.57 4.40 -16.90
N VAL A 8 -16.24 4.05 -15.83
CA VAL A 8 -16.26 4.79 -14.57
C VAL A 8 -15.41 4.04 -13.54
N VAL A 9 -14.39 4.69 -13.01
CA VAL A 9 -13.60 4.20 -11.87
C VAL A 9 -14.12 4.87 -10.60
N ILE A 10 -14.44 4.10 -9.58
CA ILE A 10 -14.94 4.61 -8.30
C ILE A 10 -13.85 4.45 -7.25
N GLY A 11 -13.43 5.57 -6.63
CA GLY A 11 -12.41 5.63 -5.60
C GLY A 11 -11.13 6.32 -6.05
N GLY A 12 -10.72 7.37 -5.33
CA GLY A 12 -9.56 8.23 -5.59
C GLY A 12 -8.32 7.89 -4.74
N GLY A 13 -8.28 6.71 -4.15
CA GLY A 13 -7.07 6.15 -3.54
C GLY A 13 -6.05 5.71 -4.60
N VAL A 14 -4.86 5.28 -4.15
CA VAL A 14 -3.78 4.84 -5.06
C VAL A 14 -4.24 3.77 -6.04
N VAL A 15 -5.09 2.84 -5.63
CA VAL A 15 -5.58 1.72 -6.43
C VAL A 15 -6.46 2.21 -7.59
N GLY A 16 -7.49 3.01 -7.30
CA GLY A 16 -8.38 3.54 -8.34
C GLY A 16 -7.67 4.50 -9.30
N VAL A 17 -6.77 5.35 -8.77
CA VAL A 17 -5.98 6.25 -9.61
C VAL A 17 -4.98 5.47 -10.48
N SER A 18 -4.42 4.36 -9.96
CA SER A 18 -3.59 3.45 -10.75
C SER A 18 -4.38 2.79 -11.88
N ALA A 19 -5.59 2.29 -11.61
CA ALA A 19 -6.46 1.75 -12.64
C ALA A 19 -6.75 2.79 -13.74
N LEU A 20 -7.11 4.02 -13.34
CA LEU A 20 -7.34 5.13 -14.26
C LEU A 20 -6.10 5.43 -15.12
N TYR A 21 -4.92 5.50 -14.49
CA TYR A 21 -3.67 5.74 -15.21
C TYR A 21 -3.39 4.68 -16.26
N HIS A 22 -3.54 3.40 -15.91
CA HIS A 22 -3.27 2.29 -16.81
C HIS A 22 -4.28 2.21 -17.96
N LEU A 23 -5.55 2.47 -17.70
CA LEU A 23 -6.57 2.60 -18.74
C LEU A 23 -6.24 3.75 -19.71
N ALA A 24 -5.87 4.91 -19.18
CA ALA A 24 -5.46 6.04 -19.99
C ALA A 24 -4.20 5.75 -20.82
N LYS A 25 -3.22 5.06 -20.23
CA LYS A 25 -1.99 4.61 -20.92
C LYS A 25 -2.27 3.61 -22.05
N LYS A 26 -3.37 2.85 -21.96
CA LYS A 26 -3.84 1.94 -22.99
C LYS A 26 -4.72 2.60 -24.07
N GLY A 27 -4.88 3.94 -24.04
CA GLY A 27 -5.57 4.70 -25.06
C GLY A 27 -7.06 5.00 -24.80
N TRP A 28 -7.54 4.76 -23.55
CA TRP A 28 -8.95 5.02 -23.19
C TRP A 28 -9.17 6.41 -22.57
N GLY A 29 -8.15 7.28 -22.54
CA GLY A 29 -8.12 8.52 -21.76
C GLY A 29 -9.36 9.38 -21.85
N ASP A 30 -9.79 9.73 -23.06
CA ASP A 30 -10.94 10.63 -23.25
C ASP A 30 -12.29 10.03 -22.85
N ASP A 31 -12.35 8.72 -22.78
CA ASP A 31 -13.58 7.94 -22.54
C ASP A 31 -13.70 7.42 -21.10
N ILE A 32 -12.80 7.83 -20.20
CA ILE A 32 -12.81 7.36 -18.82
C ILE A 32 -12.94 8.49 -17.82
N VAL A 33 -13.63 8.21 -16.72
CA VAL A 33 -13.77 9.12 -15.60
C VAL A 33 -13.48 8.39 -14.29
N LEU A 34 -12.94 9.14 -13.32
CA LEU A 34 -12.84 8.68 -11.94
C LEU A 34 -13.71 9.56 -11.06
N LEU A 35 -14.45 8.93 -10.16
CA LEU A 35 -15.30 9.57 -9.16
C LEU A 35 -14.69 9.35 -7.77
N GLU A 36 -14.44 10.43 -7.05
CA GLU A 36 -13.98 10.43 -5.68
C GLU A 36 -14.87 11.32 -4.81
N LYS A 37 -15.37 10.76 -3.71
CA LYS A 37 -16.30 11.45 -2.81
C LYS A 37 -15.69 12.68 -2.11
N SER A 38 -14.37 12.68 -1.93
CA SER A 38 -13.62 13.74 -1.26
C SER A 38 -12.41 14.16 -2.11
N GLU A 39 -11.26 14.33 -1.50
CA GLU A 39 -9.99 14.56 -2.18
C GLU A 39 -9.27 13.25 -2.50
N LEU A 40 -8.40 13.26 -3.52
CA LEU A 40 -7.57 12.09 -3.78
C LEU A 40 -6.76 11.74 -2.53
N THR A 41 -6.62 10.46 -2.27
CA THR A 41 -5.89 9.88 -1.12
C THR A 41 -6.58 9.96 0.23
N SER A 42 -7.75 10.57 0.36
CA SER A 42 -8.43 10.79 1.65
C SER A 42 -8.83 9.52 2.44
N GLY A 43 -8.80 8.34 1.80
CA GLY A 43 -8.96 7.03 2.44
C GLY A 43 -7.65 6.53 3.06
N SER A 44 -7.40 5.20 3.05
CA SER A 44 -6.20 4.59 3.65
C SER A 44 -4.88 5.02 3.00
N THR A 45 -4.90 5.55 1.79
CA THR A 45 -3.67 5.91 1.04
C THR A 45 -2.83 6.96 1.75
N TRP A 46 -3.42 7.99 2.39
CA TRP A 46 -2.67 9.09 2.99
C TRP A 46 -1.83 8.68 4.19
N HIS A 47 -2.27 7.67 4.96
CA HIS A 47 -1.57 7.19 6.14
C HIS A 47 -0.77 5.91 5.91
N ALA A 48 -0.63 5.45 4.66
CA ALA A 48 0.16 4.27 4.36
C ALA A 48 1.66 4.54 4.56
N ALA A 49 2.38 3.57 5.13
CA ALA A 49 3.83 3.69 5.38
C ALA A 49 4.70 3.67 4.12
N GLY A 50 4.12 3.36 2.98
CA GLY A 50 4.74 3.46 1.65
C GLY A 50 5.81 2.42 1.34
N LEU A 51 5.87 1.30 2.04
CA LEU A 51 6.86 0.25 1.77
C LEU A 51 6.58 -0.46 0.44
N LEU A 52 7.65 -0.82 -0.25
CA LEU A 52 7.64 -1.49 -1.56
C LEU A 52 8.37 -2.84 -1.48
N PRO A 53 7.83 -3.84 -0.77
CA PRO A 53 8.47 -5.15 -0.67
C PRO A 53 8.24 -5.97 -1.94
N LEU A 54 9.32 -6.53 -2.50
CA LEU A 54 9.26 -7.52 -3.57
C LEU A 54 9.05 -8.95 -3.04
N PHE A 55 9.22 -9.14 -1.73
CA PHE A 55 8.98 -10.43 -1.09
C PHE A 55 7.50 -10.81 -1.13
N ASN A 56 7.15 -11.82 -1.92
CA ASN A 56 5.83 -12.43 -1.94
C ASN A 56 5.93 -13.88 -2.41
N MET A 57 5.32 -14.81 -1.67
CA MET A 57 5.32 -16.24 -2.02
C MET A 57 4.43 -16.56 -3.22
N SER A 58 3.45 -15.72 -3.53
CA SER A 58 2.60 -15.84 -4.72
C SER A 58 3.32 -15.31 -5.97
N TYR A 59 3.44 -16.16 -6.98
CA TYR A 59 3.99 -15.75 -8.28
C TYR A 59 3.21 -14.58 -8.90
N SER A 60 1.89 -14.65 -8.90
CA SER A 60 1.03 -13.61 -9.52
C SER A 60 1.15 -12.27 -8.82
N VAL A 61 1.11 -12.27 -7.48
CA VAL A 61 1.28 -11.03 -6.69
C VAL A 61 2.70 -10.49 -6.82
N GLY A 62 3.72 -11.37 -6.82
CA GLY A 62 5.11 -10.98 -7.05
C GLY A 62 5.34 -10.31 -8.40
N GLN A 63 4.64 -10.74 -9.47
CA GLN A 63 4.68 -10.06 -10.77
C GLN A 63 4.09 -8.65 -10.70
N ILE A 64 3.00 -8.45 -9.95
CA ILE A 64 2.40 -7.12 -9.75
C ILE A 64 3.39 -6.23 -9.00
N HIS A 65 3.98 -6.72 -7.90
CA HIS A 65 4.97 -5.97 -7.12
C HIS A 65 6.17 -5.55 -7.97
N LYS A 66 6.73 -6.47 -8.75
CA LYS A 66 7.84 -6.17 -9.65
C LYS A 66 7.47 -5.09 -10.67
N TYR A 67 6.32 -5.24 -11.32
CA TYR A 67 5.83 -4.24 -12.28
C TYR A 67 5.67 -2.87 -11.61
N SER A 68 5.12 -2.82 -10.41
CA SER A 68 4.90 -1.57 -9.67
C SER A 68 6.21 -0.86 -9.34
N VAL A 69 7.22 -1.58 -8.82
CA VAL A 69 8.53 -1.00 -8.52
C VAL A 69 9.19 -0.46 -9.80
N GLU A 70 9.14 -1.20 -10.91
CA GLU A 70 9.67 -0.73 -12.19
C GLU A 70 8.92 0.51 -12.72
N LEU A 71 7.61 0.56 -12.55
CA LEU A 71 6.81 1.74 -12.91
C LEU A 71 7.25 2.95 -12.09
N TYR A 72 7.39 2.81 -10.77
CA TYR A 72 7.68 3.90 -9.85
C TYR A 72 9.07 4.50 -10.07
N LYS A 73 10.06 3.69 -10.46
CA LYS A 73 11.40 4.17 -10.85
C LYS A 73 11.35 5.20 -11.99
N ASN A 74 10.36 5.09 -12.87
CA ASN A 74 10.27 5.90 -14.09
C ASN A 74 9.14 6.95 -14.04
N LEU A 75 8.22 6.86 -13.09
CA LEU A 75 6.99 7.64 -13.08
C LEU A 75 7.24 9.16 -12.91
N GLU A 76 8.24 9.53 -12.11
CA GLU A 76 8.63 10.93 -11.96
C GLU A 76 9.12 11.54 -13.28
N GLN A 77 9.95 10.82 -14.02
CA GLN A 77 10.40 11.25 -15.34
C GLN A 77 9.25 11.35 -16.33
N GLU A 78 8.32 10.41 -16.30
CA GLU A 78 7.16 10.36 -17.20
C GLU A 78 6.17 11.50 -16.93
N THR A 79 5.93 11.84 -15.66
CA THR A 79 4.86 12.74 -15.27
C THR A 79 5.33 14.14 -14.87
N GLY A 80 6.63 14.30 -14.56
CA GLY A 80 7.17 15.52 -13.97
C GLY A 80 6.58 15.82 -12.59
N GLN A 81 6.20 14.77 -11.84
CA GLN A 81 5.72 14.84 -10.46
C GLN A 81 6.56 13.92 -9.61
N THR A 82 7.17 14.46 -8.55
CA THR A 82 7.94 13.61 -7.63
C THR A 82 7.04 12.55 -6.97
N VAL A 83 7.60 11.38 -6.75
CA VAL A 83 6.92 10.26 -6.11
C VAL A 83 7.56 9.90 -4.77
N GLY A 84 8.70 10.52 -4.43
CA GLY A 84 9.45 10.26 -3.22
C GLY A 84 9.96 8.81 -3.13
N PHE A 85 10.32 8.20 -4.29
CA PHE A 85 10.83 6.84 -4.33
C PHE A 85 12.28 6.78 -3.83
N SER A 86 12.52 5.97 -2.81
CA SER A 86 13.84 5.69 -2.23
C SER A 86 14.15 4.21 -2.32
N GLN A 87 15.06 3.83 -3.21
CA GLN A 87 15.52 2.45 -3.34
C GLN A 87 16.66 2.21 -2.33
N VAL A 88 16.29 1.86 -1.11
CA VAL A 88 17.22 1.63 0.01
C VAL A 88 17.48 0.15 0.30
N GLY A 89 16.76 -0.73 -0.38
CA GLY A 89 16.74 -2.15 -0.11
C GLY A 89 15.88 -2.55 1.09
N ASN A 90 15.70 -3.87 1.26
CA ASN A 90 14.93 -4.44 2.36
C ASN A 90 15.66 -5.68 2.88
N LEU A 91 16.02 -5.67 4.14
CA LEU A 91 16.64 -6.77 4.85
C LEU A 91 15.61 -7.46 5.74
N ARG A 92 15.42 -8.75 5.54
CA ARG A 92 14.61 -9.60 6.43
C ARG A 92 15.54 -10.48 7.25
N LEU A 93 15.41 -10.40 8.55
CA LEU A 93 16.21 -11.16 9.50
C LEU A 93 15.65 -12.56 9.69
N ALA A 94 16.54 -13.53 9.96
CA ALA A 94 16.18 -14.89 10.34
C ALA A 94 16.78 -15.23 11.71
N MET A 95 15.91 -15.56 12.65
CA MET A 95 16.27 -15.93 14.02
C MET A 95 16.51 -17.45 14.20
N ASN A 96 16.12 -18.24 13.21
CA ASN A 96 16.19 -19.70 13.26
C ASN A 96 16.30 -20.28 11.84
N ASP A 97 16.63 -21.58 11.78
CA ASP A 97 16.81 -22.29 10.51
C ASP A 97 15.49 -22.42 9.73
N ASP A 98 14.35 -22.59 10.40
CA ASP A 98 13.05 -22.70 9.73
C ASP A 98 12.75 -21.41 8.92
N ARG A 99 13.12 -20.24 9.47
CA ARG A 99 12.99 -18.96 8.76
C ARG A 99 13.94 -18.86 7.57
N MET A 100 15.16 -19.37 7.70
CA MET A 100 16.08 -19.43 6.57
C MET A 100 15.58 -20.39 5.48
N ASP A 101 15.00 -21.52 5.84
CA ASP A 101 14.41 -22.47 4.89
C ASP A 101 13.26 -21.84 4.10
N GLU A 102 12.40 -21.05 4.75
CA GLU A 102 11.37 -20.25 4.07
C GLU A 102 12.00 -19.27 3.06
N TYR A 103 13.08 -18.60 3.43
CA TYR A 103 13.77 -17.69 2.51
C TYR A 103 14.43 -18.42 1.34
N TYR A 104 14.96 -19.61 1.53
CA TYR A 104 15.47 -20.44 0.43
C TYR A 104 14.35 -20.87 -0.52
N GLN A 105 13.19 -21.26 0.00
CA GLN A 105 12.01 -21.56 -0.82
C GLN A 105 11.55 -20.33 -1.61
N TYR A 106 11.46 -19.18 -0.94
CA TYR A 106 11.08 -17.92 -1.60
C TYR A 106 12.07 -17.54 -2.71
N ALA A 107 13.38 -17.74 -2.53
CA ALA A 107 14.38 -17.41 -3.53
C ALA A 107 14.15 -18.15 -4.86
N ALA A 108 13.58 -19.35 -4.83
CA ALA A 108 13.17 -20.06 -6.04
C ALA A 108 12.02 -19.34 -6.76
N THR A 109 11.01 -18.86 -6.02
CA THR A 109 9.92 -18.02 -6.57
C THR A 109 10.47 -16.71 -7.10
N ALA A 110 11.31 -16.01 -6.33
CA ALA A 110 11.96 -14.76 -6.73
C ALA A 110 12.71 -14.90 -8.07
N LYS A 111 13.45 -15.99 -8.23
CA LYS A 111 14.16 -16.29 -9.47
C LYS A 111 13.22 -16.43 -10.67
N THR A 112 12.05 -17.05 -10.51
CA THR A 112 11.07 -17.19 -11.60
C THR A 112 10.41 -15.87 -11.98
N ILE A 113 10.27 -14.96 -11.01
CA ILE A 113 9.76 -13.60 -11.20
C ILE A 113 10.85 -12.69 -11.76
N GLY A 114 12.12 -13.03 -11.59
CA GLY A 114 13.27 -12.20 -11.94
C GLY A 114 13.52 -11.08 -10.91
N VAL A 115 13.36 -11.40 -9.61
CA VAL A 115 13.71 -10.54 -8.48
C VAL A 115 15.06 -10.95 -7.93
N ASP A 116 16.00 -9.99 -7.80
CA ASP A 116 17.31 -10.23 -7.18
C ASP A 116 17.19 -10.35 -5.66
N VAL A 117 17.78 -11.41 -5.11
CA VAL A 117 17.83 -11.64 -3.67
C VAL A 117 19.24 -12.08 -3.27
N ARG A 118 19.68 -11.67 -2.08
CA ARG A 118 20.98 -12.02 -1.52
C ARG A 118 20.80 -12.58 -0.13
N PHE A 119 21.41 -13.72 0.13
CA PHE A 119 21.50 -14.26 1.49
C PHE A 119 22.69 -13.61 2.20
N LEU A 120 22.46 -13.17 3.42
CA LEU A 120 23.48 -12.51 4.23
C LEU A 120 23.74 -13.29 5.52
N THR A 121 25.03 -13.37 5.85
CA THR A 121 25.48 -13.82 7.17
C THR A 121 25.27 -12.73 8.21
N PRO A 122 25.24 -13.05 9.53
CA PRO A 122 25.15 -12.02 10.57
C PRO A 122 26.24 -10.94 10.47
N ALA A 123 27.47 -11.30 10.09
CA ALA A 123 28.56 -10.36 9.91
C ALA A 123 28.35 -9.40 8.73
N GLU A 124 27.67 -9.84 7.67
CA GLU A 124 27.28 -8.97 6.54
C GLU A 124 26.09 -8.08 6.92
N ILE A 125 25.16 -8.60 7.71
CA ILE A 125 24.05 -7.82 8.27
C ILE A 125 24.56 -6.68 9.12
N ALA A 126 25.51 -6.90 10.02
CA ALA A 126 26.13 -5.86 10.85
C ALA A 126 26.79 -4.74 10.03
N LYS A 127 27.32 -5.06 8.85
CA LYS A 127 27.90 -4.05 7.93
C LYS A 127 26.83 -3.26 7.20
N LEU A 128 25.76 -3.93 6.78
CA LEU A 128 24.66 -3.32 6.03
C LEU A 128 23.78 -2.48 6.95
N TRP A 129 23.56 -2.96 8.17
CA TRP A 129 22.69 -2.34 9.18
C TRP A 129 23.40 -2.20 10.53
N PRO A 130 24.32 -1.18 10.68
CA PRO A 130 25.22 -1.07 11.84
C PRO A 130 24.54 -0.86 13.19
N LEU A 131 23.27 -0.43 13.20
CA LEU A 131 22.49 -0.25 14.43
C LEU A 131 21.73 -1.52 14.85
N CYS A 132 21.81 -2.60 14.05
CA CYS A 132 21.15 -3.87 14.35
C CYS A 132 22.03 -4.71 15.27
N ASP A 133 21.46 -5.15 16.38
CA ASP A 133 22.06 -6.22 17.18
C ASP A 133 21.93 -7.55 16.42
N ILE A 134 23.04 -8.24 16.22
CA ILE A 134 23.09 -9.48 15.44
C ILE A 134 23.08 -10.75 16.32
N ASP A 135 23.05 -10.62 17.63
CA ASP A 135 23.04 -11.77 18.53
C ASP A 135 21.81 -12.64 18.29
N GLY A 136 22.07 -13.94 18.19
CA GLY A 136 21.04 -14.95 17.93
C GLY A 136 20.53 -15.00 16.48
N LEU A 137 21.03 -14.17 15.56
CA LEU A 137 20.70 -14.30 14.15
C LEU A 137 21.43 -15.49 13.50
N VAL A 138 20.71 -16.24 12.67
CA VAL A 138 21.32 -17.28 11.82
C VAL A 138 21.63 -16.75 10.42
N GLY A 139 20.99 -15.65 9.99
CA GLY A 139 21.20 -14.99 8.71
C GLY A 139 20.07 -14.06 8.33
N GLY A 140 19.94 -13.78 7.05
CA GLY A 140 18.88 -12.98 6.49
C GLY A 140 18.84 -13.00 4.97
N ILE A 141 17.78 -12.43 4.42
CA ILE A 141 17.62 -12.23 2.98
C ILE A 141 17.48 -10.74 2.68
N PHE A 142 18.22 -10.27 1.69
CA PHE A 142 18.24 -8.86 1.27
C PHE A 142 17.74 -8.70 -0.15
N HIS A 143 16.84 -7.75 -0.35
CA HIS A 143 16.28 -7.35 -1.64
C HIS A 143 16.82 -5.96 -2.00
N PRO A 144 17.78 -5.82 -2.90
CA PRO A 144 18.42 -4.54 -3.20
C PRO A 144 17.50 -3.58 -3.97
N GLU A 145 16.46 -4.10 -4.63
CA GLU A 145 15.52 -3.29 -5.42
C GLU A 145 14.32 -2.78 -4.62
N ASP A 146 14.13 -3.28 -3.40
CA ASP A 146 13.10 -2.81 -2.49
C ASP A 146 13.38 -1.38 -2.01
N GLY A 147 12.37 -0.76 -1.47
CA GLY A 147 12.48 0.57 -0.89
C GLY A 147 11.17 1.05 -0.31
N TYR A 148 10.97 2.34 -0.38
CA TYR A 148 9.72 2.98 0.00
C TYR A 148 9.40 4.17 -0.91
N ILE A 149 8.17 4.66 -0.84
CA ILE A 149 7.65 5.76 -1.66
C ILE A 149 6.71 6.61 -0.80
N GLN A 150 6.43 7.84 -1.26
CA GLN A 150 5.41 8.68 -0.64
C GLN A 150 4.04 8.38 -1.29
N PRO A 151 3.09 7.72 -0.58
CA PRO A 151 1.85 7.23 -1.19
C PRO A 151 0.97 8.31 -1.79
N ALA A 152 0.90 9.47 -1.14
CA ALA A 152 0.13 10.61 -1.65
C ALA A 152 0.75 11.17 -2.94
N ASP A 153 2.07 11.36 -2.96
CA ASP A 153 2.78 11.87 -4.14
C ASP A 153 2.70 10.90 -5.31
N LEU A 154 2.85 9.60 -5.05
CA LEU A 154 2.62 8.55 -6.05
C LEU A 154 1.23 8.68 -6.67
N THR A 155 0.20 8.83 -5.85
CA THR A 155 -1.18 8.95 -6.34
C THR A 155 -1.36 10.20 -7.19
N GLN A 156 -0.76 11.33 -6.79
CA GLN A 156 -0.79 12.56 -7.59
C GLN A 156 -0.04 12.41 -8.92
N ALA A 157 1.10 11.71 -8.94
CA ALA A 157 1.85 11.43 -10.16
C ALA A 157 1.04 10.58 -11.14
N LEU A 158 0.41 9.50 -10.67
CA LEU A 158 -0.49 8.67 -11.48
C LEU A 158 -1.68 9.49 -12.01
N ALA A 159 -2.30 10.32 -11.16
CA ALA A 159 -3.41 11.18 -11.55
C ALA A 159 -2.99 12.20 -12.62
N LYS A 160 -1.80 12.79 -12.49
CA LYS A 160 -1.23 13.70 -13.48
C LYS A 160 -0.98 13.00 -14.81
N GLY A 161 -0.41 11.80 -14.75
CA GLY A 161 -0.16 10.97 -15.94
C GLY A 161 -1.45 10.54 -16.65
N ALA A 162 -2.51 10.22 -15.89
CA ALA A 162 -3.83 9.92 -16.45
C ALA A 162 -4.48 11.14 -17.14
N ARG A 163 -4.48 12.31 -16.46
CA ARG A 163 -5.02 13.55 -17.00
C ARG A 163 -4.28 14.00 -18.27
N ALA A 164 -2.97 13.86 -18.31
CA ALA A 164 -2.17 14.18 -19.50
C ALA A 164 -2.55 13.33 -20.73
N ARG A 165 -3.29 12.24 -20.52
CA ARG A 165 -3.80 11.32 -21.55
C ARG A 165 -5.32 11.43 -21.75
N GLY A 166 -5.95 12.49 -21.25
CA GLY A 166 -7.38 12.78 -21.46
C GLY A 166 -8.32 12.31 -20.35
N ALA A 167 -7.85 11.53 -19.37
CA ALA A 167 -8.71 11.04 -18.28
C ALA A 167 -9.26 12.20 -17.43
N THR A 168 -10.52 12.08 -17.04
CA THR A 168 -11.18 13.08 -16.19
C THR A 168 -11.33 12.55 -14.76
N ILE A 169 -11.00 13.38 -13.78
CA ILE A 169 -11.15 13.07 -12.35
C ILE A 169 -12.11 14.09 -11.74
N TYR A 170 -13.20 13.59 -11.18
CA TYR A 170 -14.16 14.36 -10.41
C TYR A 170 -13.97 14.06 -8.93
N ARG A 171 -13.46 15.05 -8.19
CA ARG A 171 -13.36 15.05 -6.72
C ARG A 171 -14.64 15.61 -6.11
N ASN A 172 -14.84 15.38 -4.84
CA ASN A 172 -16.02 15.85 -4.10
C ASN A 172 -17.32 15.40 -4.82
N THR A 173 -17.33 14.17 -5.34
CA THR A 173 -18.42 13.58 -6.11
C THR A 173 -18.70 12.18 -5.58
N ALA A 174 -19.69 12.08 -4.70
CA ALA A 174 -20.03 10.84 -4.03
C ALA A 174 -20.93 9.97 -4.92
N VAL A 175 -20.60 8.70 -5.07
CA VAL A 175 -21.48 7.69 -5.68
C VAL A 175 -22.52 7.28 -4.66
N LEU A 176 -23.80 7.39 -5.03
CA LEU A 176 -24.96 7.12 -4.18
C LEU A 176 -25.65 5.81 -4.55
N GLY A 177 -25.46 5.30 -5.78
CA GLY A 177 -26.04 4.08 -6.27
C GLY A 177 -25.46 3.69 -7.63
N ILE A 178 -25.60 2.42 -7.95
CA ILE A 178 -25.15 1.85 -9.24
C ILE A 178 -26.25 0.88 -9.70
N GLU A 179 -26.75 1.06 -10.92
CA GLU A 179 -27.75 0.17 -11.47
C GLU A 179 -27.47 -0.17 -12.94
N LEU A 180 -27.92 -1.34 -13.35
CA LEU A 180 -27.87 -1.76 -14.75
C LEU A 180 -29.10 -1.23 -15.47
N GLY A 181 -28.91 -0.32 -16.40
CA GLY A 181 -29.99 0.25 -17.21
C GLY A 181 -30.56 -0.76 -18.20
N SER A 182 -31.76 -0.48 -18.71
CA SER A 182 -32.45 -1.33 -19.67
C SER A 182 -31.71 -1.53 -21.00
N SER A 183 -30.77 -0.68 -21.31
CA SER A 183 -29.88 -0.77 -22.48
C SER A 183 -28.70 -1.73 -22.30
N GLY A 184 -28.49 -2.26 -21.08
CA GLY A 184 -27.29 -3.01 -20.71
C GLY A 184 -26.09 -2.16 -20.32
N ALA A 185 -26.22 -0.83 -20.33
CA ALA A 185 -25.22 0.08 -19.81
C ALA A 185 -25.44 0.32 -18.31
N TRP A 186 -24.36 0.56 -17.57
CA TRP A 186 -24.41 0.95 -16.17
C TRP A 186 -24.79 2.42 -16.00
N VAL A 187 -25.58 2.72 -14.99
CA VAL A 187 -25.87 4.08 -14.53
C VAL A 187 -25.28 4.25 -13.13
N VAL A 188 -24.31 5.15 -13.01
CA VAL A 188 -23.70 5.51 -11.72
C VAL A 188 -24.30 6.82 -11.25
N HIS A 189 -25.12 6.73 -10.19
CA HIS A 189 -25.78 7.87 -9.57
C HIS A 189 -24.83 8.59 -8.62
N THR A 190 -24.73 9.90 -8.74
CA THR A 190 -23.89 10.70 -7.84
C THR A 190 -24.66 11.89 -7.27
N ASP A 191 -24.12 12.51 -6.24
CA ASP A 191 -24.62 13.76 -5.67
C ASP A 191 -24.55 14.97 -6.65
N LYS A 192 -23.92 14.79 -7.82
CA LYS A 192 -23.76 15.82 -8.87
C LYS A 192 -24.35 15.44 -10.23
N GLY A 193 -25.17 14.41 -10.25
CA GLY A 193 -25.82 13.88 -11.45
C GLY A 193 -25.30 12.52 -11.86
N ASP A 194 -25.88 11.94 -12.88
CA ASP A 194 -25.65 10.57 -13.29
C ASP A 194 -24.58 10.46 -14.39
N VAL A 195 -23.85 9.33 -14.39
CA VAL A 195 -22.95 8.96 -15.47
C VAL A 195 -23.32 7.58 -16.01
N THR A 196 -23.70 7.51 -17.28
CA THR A 196 -23.92 6.24 -17.98
C THR A 196 -22.58 5.73 -18.53
N CYS A 197 -22.30 4.42 -18.34
CA CYS A 197 -21.05 3.82 -18.82
C CYS A 197 -21.19 2.36 -19.22
N ASP A 198 -20.23 1.88 -20.02
CA ASP A 198 -20.18 0.48 -20.43
C ASP A 198 -19.61 -0.39 -19.30
N HIS A 199 -18.63 0.12 -18.54
CA HIS A 199 -17.92 -0.61 -17.49
C HIS A 199 -17.79 0.22 -16.22
N VAL A 200 -17.90 -0.44 -15.07
CA VAL A 200 -17.58 0.11 -13.75
C VAL A 200 -16.38 -0.62 -13.17
N VAL A 201 -15.43 0.13 -12.60
CA VAL A 201 -14.32 -0.38 -11.81
C VAL A 201 -14.48 0.11 -10.37
N ALA A 202 -14.77 -0.77 -9.45
CA ALA A 202 -14.80 -0.47 -8.03
C ALA A 202 -13.40 -0.62 -7.41
N ALA A 203 -12.89 0.46 -6.82
CA ALA A 203 -11.59 0.55 -6.14
C ALA A 203 -11.76 1.36 -4.85
N THR A 204 -12.73 0.98 -4.03
CA THR A 204 -13.31 1.80 -2.98
C THR A 204 -12.75 1.52 -1.59
N GLY A 205 -11.76 0.60 -1.50
CA GLY A 205 -11.01 0.31 -0.28
C GLY A 205 -11.89 -0.09 0.89
N ASN A 206 -11.93 0.72 1.94
CA ASN A 206 -12.74 0.42 3.13
C ASN A 206 -14.27 0.41 2.85
N TYR A 207 -14.70 0.94 1.70
CA TYR A 207 -16.11 0.96 1.26
C TYR A 207 -16.45 -0.18 0.29
N ALA A 208 -15.56 -1.17 0.09
CA ALA A 208 -15.73 -2.24 -0.89
C ALA A 208 -17.06 -3.01 -0.72
N ARG A 209 -17.44 -3.33 0.54
CA ARG A 209 -18.71 -4.04 0.83
C ARG A 209 -19.93 -3.20 0.47
N GLN A 210 -19.92 -1.91 0.83
CA GLN A 210 -21.02 -0.99 0.55
C GLN A 210 -21.19 -0.76 -0.95
N THR A 211 -20.08 -0.60 -1.67
CA THR A 211 -20.09 -0.46 -3.13
C THR A 211 -20.57 -1.74 -3.81
N GLY A 212 -20.09 -2.91 -3.37
CA GLY A 212 -20.56 -4.21 -3.85
C GLY A 212 -22.06 -4.41 -3.62
N ALA A 213 -22.55 -4.04 -2.43
CA ALA A 213 -23.96 -4.15 -2.10
C ALA A 213 -24.89 -3.33 -3.03
N MET A 214 -24.41 -2.22 -3.61
CA MET A 214 -25.18 -1.44 -4.59
C MET A 214 -25.55 -2.26 -5.84
N VAL A 215 -24.78 -3.31 -6.14
CA VAL A 215 -24.99 -4.20 -7.30
C VAL A 215 -25.30 -5.64 -6.88
N GLY A 216 -25.58 -5.87 -5.60
CA GLY A 216 -25.96 -7.19 -5.08
C GLY A 216 -24.78 -8.13 -4.81
N LEU A 217 -23.54 -7.62 -4.76
CA LEU A 217 -22.35 -8.39 -4.41
C LEU A 217 -22.03 -8.29 -2.92
N ASP A 218 -21.70 -9.43 -2.31
CA ASP A 218 -21.07 -9.47 -0.98
C ASP A 218 -19.55 -9.58 -1.14
N VAL A 219 -18.88 -8.45 -1.19
CA VAL A 219 -17.42 -8.38 -1.37
C VAL A 219 -16.73 -8.68 -0.04
N PRO A 220 -15.90 -9.74 0.07
CA PRO A 220 -15.33 -10.19 1.34
C PRO A 220 -14.13 -9.33 1.75
N VAL A 221 -14.36 -8.06 1.99
CA VAL A 221 -13.37 -7.10 2.48
C VAL A 221 -13.83 -6.53 3.81
N ILE A 222 -13.00 -6.71 4.84
CA ILE A 222 -13.26 -6.15 6.18
C ILE A 222 -12.07 -5.28 6.57
N PRO A 223 -12.28 -3.99 6.85
CA PRO A 223 -11.22 -3.14 7.34
C PRO A 223 -10.77 -3.56 8.75
N VAL A 224 -9.48 -3.50 8.98
CA VAL A 224 -8.82 -3.84 10.24
C VAL A 224 -7.94 -2.65 10.64
N GLU A 225 -7.93 -2.33 11.93
CA GLU A 225 -7.01 -1.32 12.46
C GLU A 225 -5.56 -1.76 12.29
N HIS A 226 -4.72 -0.84 11.91
CA HIS A 226 -3.28 -1.07 11.78
C HIS A 226 -2.51 0.17 12.21
N GLN A 227 -1.48 -0.04 13.02
CA GLN A 227 -0.72 1.05 13.62
C GLN A 227 0.73 1.08 13.14
N TYR A 228 1.31 2.28 13.14
CA TYR A 228 2.76 2.46 13.10
C TYR A 228 3.17 3.69 13.90
N ILE A 229 4.43 3.68 14.34
CA ILE A 229 5.02 4.73 15.17
C ILE A 229 6.03 5.50 14.32
N VAL A 230 5.99 6.83 14.42
CA VAL A 230 7.07 7.72 13.98
C VAL A 230 7.78 8.25 15.21
N THR A 231 9.11 8.17 15.25
CA THR A 231 9.91 8.67 16.37
C THR A 231 10.43 10.08 16.16
N GLU A 232 10.92 10.67 17.22
CA GLU A 232 11.81 11.83 17.15
C GLU A 232 13.14 11.45 16.45
N PRO A 233 13.90 12.43 15.93
CA PRO A 233 15.19 12.18 15.30
C PRO A 233 16.19 11.54 16.26
N HIS A 234 16.94 10.55 15.76
CA HIS A 234 18.05 9.91 16.48
C HIS A 234 19.39 10.53 16.08
N PRO A 235 20.28 10.89 17.05
CA PRO A 235 21.53 11.56 16.75
C PRO A 235 22.42 10.84 15.73
N GLU A 236 22.48 9.50 15.80
CA GLU A 236 23.27 8.70 14.86
C GLU A 236 22.72 8.79 13.42
N LEU A 237 21.41 8.71 13.22
CA LEU A 237 20.81 8.84 11.88
C LEU A 237 21.03 10.24 11.30
N VAL A 238 20.88 11.27 12.12
CA VAL A 238 21.18 12.66 11.74
C VAL A 238 22.68 12.81 11.36
N SER A 239 23.57 12.22 12.17
CA SER A 239 25.01 12.21 11.92
C SER A 239 25.36 11.48 10.62
N ARG A 240 24.80 10.29 10.39
CA ARG A 240 24.99 9.51 9.14
C ARG A 240 24.62 10.32 7.91
N LYS A 241 23.45 10.96 7.95
CA LYS A 241 22.97 11.82 6.87
C LYS A 241 23.91 13.01 6.63
N ALA A 242 24.37 13.66 7.70
CA ALA A 242 25.32 14.78 7.61
C ALA A 242 26.69 14.38 7.02
N GLN A 243 27.10 13.13 7.23
CA GLN A 243 28.32 12.55 6.64
C GLN A 243 28.14 12.07 5.19
N GLY A 244 26.92 12.14 4.64
CA GLY A 244 26.62 11.64 3.30
C GLY A 244 26.62 10.11 3.19
N LEU A 245 26.47 9.41 4.32
CA LEU A 245 26.34 7.96 4.32
C LEU A 245 24.96 7.56 3.75
N PRO A 246 24.86 6.40 3.10
CA PRO A 246 23.59 5.93 2.58
C PRO A 246 22.59 5.71 3.71
N GLU A 247 21.33 5.96 3.40
CA GLU A 247 20.19 5.64 4.25
C GLU A 247 20.14 4.13 4.53
N LEU A 248 19.78 3.76 5.74
CA LEU A 248 19.60 2.35 6.10
C LEU A 248 18.38 1.78 5.39
N GLY A 249 18.53 0.59 4.83
CA GLY A 249 17.44 -0.12 4.19
C GLY A 249 16.31 -0.45 5.16
N VAL A 250 15.15 -0.79 4.61
CA VAL A 250 14.04 -1.30 5.43
C VAL A 250 14.51 -2.57 6.14
N LEU A 251 14.36 -2.63 7.45
CA LEU A 251 14.65 -3.80 8.28
C LEU A 251 13.33 -4.48 8.65
N ARG A 252 13.29 -5.82 8.50
CA ARG A 252 12.12 -6.61 8.91
C ARG A 252 12.53 -7.77 9.78
N GLU A 253 11.74 -8.02 10.81
CA GLU A 253 11.85 -9.23 11.61
C GLU A 253 10.49 -9.91 11.61
N SER A 254 10.43 -11.04 10.88
CA SER A 254 9.16 -11.70 10.57
C SER A 254 8.58 -12.46 11.76
N ASP A 255 9.44 -12.95 12.69
CA ASP A 255 9.00 -13.76 13.83
C ASP A 255 8.27 -12.93 14.87
N SER A 256 8.74 -11.68 15.11
CA SER A 256 8.06 -10.68 15.95
C SER A 256 7.16 -9.73 15.15
N SER A 257 7.04 -9.96 13.84
CA SER A 257 6.07 -9.29 12.95
C SER A 257 6.17 -7.77 12.91
N TRP A 258 7.38 -7.22 12.72
CA TRP A 258 7.58 -5.78 12.57
C TRP A 258 8.54 -5.43 11.43
N TYR A 259 8.46 -4.18 10.99
CA TYR A 259 9.46 -3.53 10.14
C TYR A 259 9.91 -2.20 10.75
N LEU A 260 11.13 -1.80 10.43
CA LEU A 260 11.73 -0.53 10.82
C LEU A 260 12.37 0.12 9.58
N ARG A 261 12.21 1.43 9.40
CA ARG A 261 12.93 2.21 8.39
C ARG A 261 13.25 3.61 8.90
N GLU A 262 14.20 4.27 8.25
CA GLU A 262 14.45 5.69 8.52
C GLU A 262 13.29 6.58 8.05
N GLU A 263 13.03 7.63 8.82
CA GLU A 263 12.09 8.70 8.45
C GLU A 263 12.52 10.02 9.08
N ASN A 264 12.91 10.99 8.25
CA ASN A 264 13.29 12.34 8.70
C ASN A 264 14.34 12.38 9.83
N GLY A 265 15.32 11.46 9.79
CA GLY A 265 16.35 11.32 10.81
C GLY A 265 15.94 10.55 12.06
N GLY A 266 14.73 10.05 12.12
CA GLY A 266 14.22 9.11 13.12
C GLY A 266 13.82 7.79 12.47
N PHE A 267 12.91 7.06 13.11
CA PHE A 267 12.43 5.76 12.65
C PHE A 267 10.92 5.75 12.42
N ILE A 268 10.47 4.91 11.49
CA ILE A 268 9.11 4.36 11.47
C ILE A 268 9.19 2.90 11.89
N LEU A 269 8.46 2.54 12.95
CA LEU A 269 8.19 1.16 13.35
C LEU A 269 6.74 0.81 12.99
N GLY A 270 6.54 -0.22 12.16
CA GLY A 270 5.22 -0.73 11.83
C GLY A 270 5.13 -2.23 12.11
N PRO A 271 4.36 -2.64 13.08
CA PRO A 271 4.05 -4.05 13.31
C PRO A 271 2.94 -4.55 12.41
N TYR A 272 2.82 -5.86 12.26
CA TYR A 272 1.60 -6.54 11.82
C TYR A 272 1.01 -7.27 13.01
N GLU A 273 0.14 -6.58 13.73
CA GLU A 273 -0.39 -7.00 15.03
C GLU A 273 -1.32 -8.20 14.87
N LYS A 274 -1.06 -9.26 15.63
CA LYS A 274 -1.97 -10.41 15.71
C LYS A 274 -3.20 -10.00 16.52
N GLY A 275 -4.40 -10.24 15.96
CA GLY A 275 -5.65 -9.91 16.64
C GLY A 275 -6.01 -8.43 16.61
N ALA A 276 -5.45 -7.66 15.68
CA ALA A 276 -5.90 -6.30 15.42
C ALA A 276 -7.42 -6.27 15.17
N PRO A 277 -8.17 -5.32 15.77
CA PRO A 277 -9.62 -5.34 15.70
C PRO A 277 -10.15 -5.00 14.30
N ALA A 278 -11.21 -5.69 13.90
CA ALA A 278 -11.99 -5.27 12.75
C ALA A 278 -12.67 -3.93 13.05
N CYS A 279 -12.63 -3.03 12.09
CA CYS A 279 -13.31 -1.74 12.14
C CYS A 279 -14.30 -1.62 10.99
N TYR A 280 -15.21 -0.66 11.08
CA TYR A 280 -16.21 -0.42 10.04
C TYR A 280 -17.01 -1.67 9.64
N VAL A 281 -17.32 -2.56 10.60
CA VAL A 281 -18.03 -3.81 10.34
C VAL A 281 -19.41 -3.55 9.70
N ASP A 282 -20.07 -2.47 10.10
CA ASP A 282 -21.33 -1.98 9.52
C ASP A 282 -21.12 -0.95 8.40
N GLY A 283 -19.86 -0.76 7.97
CA GLY A 283 -19.45 0.24 6.99
C GLY A 283 -18.91 1.51 7.63
N PRO A 284 -17.96 2.19 6.96
CA PRO A 284 -17.47 3.50 7.41
C PRO A 284 -18.54 4.58 7.21
N ASP A 285 -18.45 5.68 7.99
CA ASP A 285 -19.31 6.85 7.75
C ASP A 285 -19.09 7.33 6.28
N PRO A 286 -20.15 7.49 5.49
CA PRO A 286 -20.03 7.99 4.11
C PRO A 286 -19.27 9.31 3.97
N ARG A 287 -19.18 10.10 5.05
CA ARG A 287 -18.48 11.40 5.09
C ARG A 287 -17.04 11.28 5.62
N ALA A 288 -16.63 10.10 6.11
CA ALA A 288 -15.29 9.92 6.68
C ALA A 288 -14.19 10.21 5.64
N GLU A 289 -13.22 11.00 6.04
CA GLU A 289 -12.03 11.36 5.28
C GLU A 289 -10.88 11.65 6.25
N TYR A 290 -9.66 11.26 5.89
CA TYR A 290 -8.47 11.45 6.74
C TYR A 290 -8.65 10.93 8.17
N GLU A 291 -9.37 9.84 8.33
CA GLU A 291 -9.74 9.29 9.63
C GLU A 291 -8.62 8.43 10.21
N LEU A 292 -8.34 8.64 11.49
CA LEU A 292 -7.49 7.79 12.31
C LEU A 292 -8.26 7.38 13.56
N PHE A 293 -7.93 6.21 14.08
CA PHE A 293 -8.43 5.72 15.36
C PHE A 293 -7.52 6.16 16.50
N GLN A 294 -8.02 6.00 17.71
CA GLN A 294 -7.20 6.19 18.91
C GLN A 294 -6.04 5.18 18.90
N GLU A 295 -4.87 5.63 19.31
CA GLU A 295 -3.70 4.77 19.49
C GLU A 295 -3.93 3.73 20.58
N ASP A 296 -3.43 2.53 20.35
CA ASP A 296 -3.42 1.41 21.30
C ASP A 296 -1.98 0.99 21.59
N ILE A 297 -1.39 1.62 22.61
CA ILE A 297 0.01 1.37 22.97
C ILE A 297 0.21 -0.02 23.59
N GLU A 298 -0.80 -0.56 24.28
CA GLU A 298 -0.71 -1.91 24.84
C GLU A 298 -0.56 -2.97 23.73
N ARG A 299 -1.28 -2.80 22.64
CA ARG A 299 -1.18 -3.67 21.45
C ARG A 299 0.16 -3.50 20.71
N LEU A 300 0.76 -2.30 20.76
CA LEU A 300 2.07 -2.01 20.17
C LEU A 300 3.24 -2.49 21.04
N ALA A 301 3.08 -2.58 22.36
CA ALA A 301 4.16 -2.81 23.31
C ALA A 301 5.04 -4.03 23.00
N PRO A 302 4.51 -5.23 22.66
CA PRO A 302 5.36 -6.38 22.35
C PRO A 302 6.27 -6.15 21.14
N HIS A 303 5.80 -5.41 20.15
CA HIS A 303 6.56 -5.09 18.94
C HIS A 303 7.60 -3.99 19.20
N ILE A 304 7.28 -3.02 20.04
CA ILE A 304 8.21 -2.00 20.52
C ILE A 304 9.38 -2.65 21.27
N GLU A 305 9.07 -3.54 22.21
CA GLU A 305 10.08 -4.26 23.00
C GLU A 305 10.99 -5.11 22.11
N ALA A 306 10.41 -5.86 21.14
CA ALA A 306 11.18 -6.66 20.20
C ALA A 306 12.07 -5.79 19.30
N ALA A 307 11.56 -4.66 18.81
CA ALA A 307 12.32 -3.72 18.00
C ALA A 307 13.45 -3.06 18.79
N MET A 308 13.22 -2.68 20.06
CA MET A 308 14.26 -2.13 20.95
C MET A 308 15.35 -3.14 21.25
N ALA A 309 14.99 -4.42 21.46
CA ALA A 309 15.98 -5.48 21.66
C ALA A 309 16.86 -5.68 20.42
N ARG A 310 16.29 -5.58 19.23
CA ARG A 310 17.02 -5.78 17.95
C ARG A 310 17.74 -4.53 17.47
N VAL A 311 17.20 -3.33 17.75
CA VAL A 311 17.77 -2.03 17.38
C VAL A 311 17.74 -1.13 18.60
N PRO A 312 18.74 -1.21 19.50
CA PRO A 312 18.75 -0.42 20.75
C PRO A 312 18.56 1.08 20.52
N ALA A 313 19.13 1.62 19.45
CA ALA A 313 18.97 3.02 19.06
C ALA A 313 17.48 3.45 18.89
N PHE A 314 16.59 2.54 18.52
CA PHE A 314 15.15 2.82 18.47
C PHE A 314 14.57 3.12 19.87
N GLY A 315 15.11 2.48 20.92
CA GLY A 315 14.70 2.72 22.29
C GLY A 315 15.26 4.00 22.94
N GLU A 316 16.18 4.69 22.27
CA GLU A 316 16.82 5.91 22.78
C GLU A 316 16.08 7.20 22.41
N VAL A 317 14.98 7.08 21.62
CA VAL A 317 14.22 8.24 21.13
C VAL A 317 12.75 8.17 21.54
N GLY A 318 12.12 9.32 21.67
CA GLY A 318 10.70 9.44 21.98
C GLY A 318 9.80 9.10 20.79
N MET A 319 8.59 8.62 21.08
CA MET A 319 7.52 8.52 20.07
C MET A 319 7.01 9.93 19.77
N LYS A 320 7.06 10.31 18.50
CA LYS A 320 6.53 11.58 18.02
C LYS A 320 5.05 11.50 17.66
N GLN A 321 4.68 10.41 16.99
CA GLN A 321 3.32 10.20 16.49
C GLN A 321 3.04 8.72 16.31
N VAL A 322 1.83 8.31 16.67
CA VAL A 322 1.26 7.01 16.32
C VAL A 322 0.15 7.24 15.29
N TYR A 323 0.18 6.48 14.22
CA TYR A 323 -0.88 6.44 13.22
C TYR A 323 -1.63 5.13 13.37
N ASN A 324 -2.92 5.18 13.68
CA ASN A 324 -3.79 4.02 13.74
C ASN A 324 -4.89 4.20 12.71
N GLY A 325 -4.82 3.48 11.60
CA GLY A 325 -5.74 3.64 10.48
C GLY A 325 -6.29 2.32 9.95
N ALA A 326 -7.37 2.40 9.18
CA ALA A 326 -8.00 1.25 8.59
C ALA A 326 -7.24 0.73 7.36
N ILE A 327 -7.02 -0.58 7.30
CA ILE A 327 -6.54 -1.29 6.12
C ILE A 327 -7.64 -2.26 5.67
N ALA A 328 -7.97 -2.24 4.38
CA ALA A 328 -8.97 -3.12 3.76
C ALA A 328 -8.40 -4.53 3.57
N TYR A 329 -8.78 -5.49 4.43
CA TYR A 329 -8.33 -6.88 4.37
C TYR A 329 -9.33 -7.79 3.68
N THR A 330 -8.79 -8.73 2.90
CA THR A 330 -9.47 -9.93 2.42
C THR A 330 -9.12 -11.13 3.30
N PRO A 331 -9.91 -12.24 3.26
CA PRO A 331 -9.64 -13.41 4.11
C PRO A 331 -8.27 -14.05 3.93
N ASP A 332 -7.67 -13.96 2.74
CA ASP A 332 -6.37 -14.53 2.40
C ASP A 332 -5.26 -13.47 2.28
N GLY A 333 -5.58 -12.20 2.51
CA GLY A 333 -4.64 -11.07 2.40
C GLY A 333 -4.28 -10.69 0.96
N ASN A 334 -4.83 -11.37 -0.06
CA ASN A 334 -4.60 -11.02 -1.47
C ASN A 334 -5.70 -10.09 -2.00
N PRO A 335 -5.37 -9.18 -2.94
CA PRO A 335 -6.37 -8.31 -3.53
C PRO A 335 -7.35 -9.08 -4.44
N ILE A 336 -8.58 -8.61 -4.49
CA ILE A 336 -9.59 -9.06 -5.44
C ILE A 336 -9.45 -8.18 -6.69
N VAL A 337 -8.88 -8.72 -7.76
CA VAL A 337 -8.64 -7.99 -9.01
C VAL A 337 -9.20 -8.78 -10.19
N GLY A 338 -10.20 -8.21 -10.86
CA GLY A 338 -10.81 -8.85 -12.03
C GLY A 338 -12.29 -8.55 -12.19
N PRO A 339 -12.97 -9.26 -13.10
CA PRO A 339 -14.42 -9.13 -13.25
C PRO A 339 -15.12 -9.64 -11.99
N ALA A 340 -16.19 -8.97 -11.62
CA ALA A 340 -17.07 -9.45 -10.57
C ALA A 340 -17.74 -10.78 -10.97
N TRP A 341 -17.99 -11.63 -10.00
CA TRP A 341 -18.71 -12.88 -10.24
C TRP A 341 -20.19 -12.60 -10.51
N ASP A 342 -20.70 -13.27 -11.53
CA ASP A 342 -22.12 -13.23 -11.96
C ASP A 342 -22.66 -11.84 -12.38
N ILE A 343 -21.78 -10.86 -12.61
CA ILE A 343 -22.15 -9.51 -13.05
C ILE A 343 -21.24 -9.06 -14.20
N ASP A 344 -21.82 -8.85 -15.37
CA ASP A 344 -21.09 -8.42 -16.55
C ASP A 344 -20.64 -6.95 -16.45
N ASN A 345 -19.43 -6.68 -16.93
CA ASN A 345 -18.87 -5.34 -17.06
C ASN A 345 -18.74 -4.56 -15.74
N PHE A 346 -18.78 -5.25 -14.62
CA PHE A 346 -18.44 -4.72 -13.31
C PHE A 346 -17.12 -5.36 -12.84
N TRP A 347 -16.17 -4.53 -12.47
CA TRP A 347 -14.79 -4.94 -12.18
C TRP A 347 -14.43 -4.56 -10.75
N LEU A 348 -13.74 -5.44 -10.07
CA LEU A 348 -13.24 -5.23 -8.71
C LEU A 348 -11.73 -4.98 -8.73
N SER A 349 -11.28 -4.04 -7.93
CA SER A 349 -9.89 -3.84 -7.54
C SER A 349 -9.88 -3.45 -6.07
N GLU A 350 -10.14 -4.43 -5.20
CA GLU A 350 -10.49 -4.23 -3.78
C GLU A 350 -9.61 -5.08 -2.88
N GLY A 351 -9.58 -4.76 -1.58
CA GLY A 351 -8.88 -5.57 -0.58
C GLY A 351 -7.36 -5.55 -0.71
N HIS A 352 -6.81 -4.44 -1.16
CA HIS A 352 -5.37 -4.26 -1.27
C HIS A 352 -4.75 -3.98 0.11
N SER A 353 -4.64 -5.00 0.94
CA SER A 353 -4.09 -4.91 2.30
C SER A 353 -2.67 -4.33 2.33
N PHE A 354 -1.90 -4.59 1.29
CA PHE A 354 -0.53 -4.08 1.09
C PHE A 354 -0.44 -3.23 -0.18
N GLY A 355 -1.42 -2.38 -0.38
CA GLY A 355 -1.84 -1.81 -1.65
C GLY A 355 -0.89 -0.83 -2.35
N ILE A 356 0.19 -0.38 -1.70
CA ILE A 356 1.11 0.55 -2.38
C ILE A 356 1.97 -0.21 -3.39
N THR A 357 2.34 -1.42 -3.10
CA THR A 357 3.03 -2.26 -4.06
C THR A 357 2.06 -2.98 -4.96
#